data_261f9b98070e51ffd1e472ed8532b6a1
#
_entry.id   261f9b98070e51ffd1e472ed8532b6a1
#
_cell.length_a   1.000
_cell.length_b   1.000
_cell.length_c   1.000
_cell.angle_alpha   90.00
_cell.angle_beta   90.00
_cell.angle_gamma   90.00
#
_symmetry.space_group_name_H-M   'P 1'
#
loop_
_entity.id
_entity.type
_entity.pdbx_description
1 polymer ?
#
loop_
_entity_poly.entity_id
_entity_poly.type
_entity_poly.pdbx_seq_one_letter_code
_entity_poly.pdbx_strand_id
1 'polypeptide(L)'
;MKETILSRISGWIDENSSILADANNAIWEFAETALKEERSSTYLKQLLAQNGFRILPGAAGVPTSFIAEWGAGTPVIGLLAEYDALAGLSQERSNICRPLRSGAPGHACGHCTLGAAVLGAALSLKTVMEQEGLSGTLRFYGCPAEETLEGKVLMSRDHLFDDCDAALSWHP
;
A
#
# COMPACT_ATOMS: atom_id res chain seq x y z
N MET A 1 17.47 26.00 13.02
CA MET A 1 17.40 24.61 13.52
C MET A 1 17.55 23.70 12.34
N LYS A 2 18.36 22.64 12.44
CA LYS A 2 18.43 21.64 11.37
C LYS A 2 17.08 20.92 11.35
N GLU A 3 16.45 20.88 10.19
CA GLU A 3 15.19 20.16 9.99
C GLU A 3 15.39 18.68 10.30
N THR A 4 14.46 18.07 11.03
CA THR A 4 14.56 16.65 11.36
C THR A 4 14.09 15.78 10.19
N ILE A 5 14.54 14.53 10.11
CA ILE A 5 14.04 13.56 9.11
C ILE A 5 12.51 13.46 9.20
N LEU A 6 11.96 13.43 10.41
CA LEU A 6 10.51 13.35 10.62
C LEU A 6 9.78 14.57 10.05
N SER A 7 10.30 15.80 10.26
CA SER A 7 9.65 17.02 9.71
C SER A 7 9.69 17.03 8.18
N ARG A 8 10.73 16.47 7.57
CA ARG A 8 10.83 16.36 6.10
C ARG A 8 9.85 15.33 5.53
N ILE A 9 9.70 14.19 6.20
CA ILE A 9 8.67 13.18 5.84
C ILE A 9 7.29 13.82 5.92
N SER A 10 6.96 14.50 7.03
CA SER A 10 5.68 15.19 7.21
C SER A 10 5.47 16.28 6.15
N GLY A 11 6.48 17.09 5.87
CA GLY A 11 6.41 18.10 4.81
C GLY A 11 6.14 17.49 3.43
N TRP A 12 6.81 16.40 3.09
CA TRP A 12 6.54 15.69 1.83
C TRP A 12 5.08 15.19 1.76
N ILE A 13 4.56 14.62 2.85
CA ILE A 13 3.17 14.15 2.91
C ILE A 13 2.19 15.30 2.72
N ASP A 14 2.41 16.44 3.37
CA ASP A 14 1.55 17.63 3.26
C ASP A 14 1.55 18.15 1.80
N GLU A 15 2.72 18.27 1.17
CA GLU A 15 2.88 18.73 -0.21
C GLU A 15 2.27 17.78 -1.24
N ASN A 16 2.23 16.47 -0.95
CA ASN A 16 1.73 15.43 -1.85
C ASN A 16 0.38 14.83 -1.38
N SER A 17 -0.31 15.49 -0.48
CA SER A 17 -1.57 15.01 0.10
C SER A 17 -2.65 14.70 -0.96
N SER A 18 -2.67 15.42 -2.08
CA SER A 18 -3.58 15.15 -3.19
C SER A 18 -3.36 13.78 -3.83
N ILE A 19 -2.10 13.37 -4.04
CA ILE A 19 -1.76 12.05 -4.62
C ILE A 19 -2.27 10.94 -3.70
N LEU A 20 -2.10 11.11 -2.39
CA LEU A 20 -2.54 10.14 -1.39
C LEU A 20 -4.07 10.09 -1.28
N ALA A 21 -4.73 11.24 -1.32
CA ALA A 21 -6.18 11.33 -1.34
C ALA A 21 -6.76 10.69 -2.62
N ASP A 22 -6.15 10.92 -3.77
CA ASP A 22 -6.57 10.31 -5.03
C ASP A 22 -6.37 8.79 -5.01
N ALA A 23 -5.27 8.29 -4.42
CA ALA A 23 -5.03 6.86 -4.27
C ALA A 23 -6.09 6.22 -3.35
N ASN A 24 -6.36 6.83 -2.19
CA ASN A 24 -7.43 6.38 -1.30
C ASN A 24 -8.80 6.35 -2.01
N ASN A 25 -9.14 7.43 -2.71
CA ASN A 25 -10.42 7.55 -3.39
C ASN A 25 -10.57 6.53 -4.52
N ALA A 26 -9.52 6.32 -5.32
CA ALA A 26 -9.54 5.36 -6.41
C ALA A 26 -9.74 3.93 -5.90
N ILE A 27 -8.99 3.50 -4.88
CA ILE A 27 -9.12 2.17 -4.28
C ILE A 27 -10.51 2.02 -3.64
N TRP A 28 -10.99 3.07 -2.94
CA TRP A 28 -12.34 3.09 -2.35
C TRP A 28 -13.44 2.92 -3.41
N GLU A 29 -13.31 3.55 -4.58
CA GLU A 29 -14.27 3.43 -5.68
C GLU A 29 -14.20 2.07 -6.38
N PHE A 30 -13.01 1.48 -6.48
CA PHE A 30 -12.85 0.15 -7.07
C PHE A 30 -13.55 -0.91 -6.24
N ALA A 31 -13.43 -0.84 -4.92
CA ALA A 31 -14.07 -1.73 -3.96
C ALA A 31 -14.01 -3.21 -4.38
N GLU A 32 -12.82 -3.67 -4.73
CA GLU A 32 -12.58 -5.03 -5.22
C GLU A 32 -12.36 -5.98 -4.05
N THR A 33 -13.03 -7.12 -4.06
CA THR A 33 -12.91 -8.12 -3.01
C THR A 33 -11.69 -9.01 -3.20
N ALA A 34 -11.36 -9.80 -2.18
CA ALA A 34 -10.24 -10.74 -2.12
C ALA A 34 -9.97 -11.46 -3.45
N LEU A 35 -8.71 -11.50 -3.88
CA LEU A 35 -8.19 -12.07 -5.12
C LEU A 35 -8.71 -11.45 -6.43
N LYS A 36 -9.46 -10.34 -6.35
CA LYS A 36 -10.04 -9.62 -7.50
C LYS A 36 -9.61 -8.16 -7.56
N GLU A 37 -8.58 -7.78 -6.81
CA GLU A 37 -8.08 -6.41 -6.65
C GLU A 37 -7.22 -5.97 -7.85
N GLU A 38 -7.69 -6.24 -9.07
CA GLU A 38 -6.92 -6.01 -10.31
C GLU A 38 -6.65 -4.52 -10.55
N ARG A 39 -7.66 -3.66 -10.37
CA ARG A 39 -7.56 -2.21 -10.56
C ARG A 39 -6.72 -1.58 -9.45
N SER A 40 -6.99 -1.96 -8.21
CA SER A 40 -6.31 -1.46 -7.00
C SER A 40 -4.81 -1.78 -7.06
N SER A 41 -4.46 -3.04 -7.33
CA SER A 41 -3.06 -3.45 -7.46
C SER A 41 -2.37 -2.78 -8.65
N THR A 42 -3.06 -2.65 -9.79
CA THR A 42 -2.52 -1.99 -10.97
C THR A 42 -2.25 -0.51 -10.73
N TYR A 43 -3.18 0.17 -10.07
CA TYR A 43 -3.04 1.59 -9.74
C TYR A 43 -1.84 1.84 -8.81
N LEU A 44 -1.71 1.07 -7.75
CA LEU A 44 -0.56 1.17 -6.84
C LEU A 44 0.77 0.85 -7.54
N LYS A 45 0.82 -0.21 -8.35
CA LYS A 45 2.00 -0.57 -9.16
C LYS A 45 2.42 0.58 -10.09
N GLN A 46 1.46 1.23 -10.75
CA GLN A 46 1.74 2.37 -11.64
C GLN A 46 2.33 3.55 -10.88
N LEU A 47 1.75 3.95 -9.75
CA LEU A 47 2.27 5.05 -8.93
C LEU A 47 3.68 4.76 -8.42
N LEU A 48 3.94 3.55 -7.94
CA LEU A 48 5.26 3.16 -7.46
C LEU A 48 6.30 3.13 -8.60
N ALA A 49 5.93 2.57 -9.76
CA ALA A 49 6.81 2.53 -10.93
C ALA A 49 7.14 3.95 -11.45
N GLN A 50 6.18 4.86 -11.51
CA GLN A 50 6.39 6.26 -11.88
C GLN A 50 7.34 6.98 -10.92
N ASN A 51 7.41 6.52 -9.68
CA ASN A 51 8.31 7.03 -8.66
C ASN A 51 9.62 6.21 -8.52
N GLY A 52 9.97 5.40 -9.53
CA GLY A 52 11.26 4.73 -9.63
C GLY A 52 11.40 3.42 -8.87
N PHE A 53 10.31 2.85 -8.35
CA PHE A 53 10.32 1.50 -7.80
C PHE A 53 10.32 0.46 -8.91
N ARG A 54 11.11 -0.59 -8.75
CA ARG A 54 11.10 -1.78 -9.60
C ARG A 54 9.96 -2.70 -9.18
N ILE A 55 9.05 -3.01 -10.09
CA ILE A 55 7.87 -3.83 -9.81
C ILE A 55 8.15 -5.30 -10.12
N LEU A 56 7.83 -6.17 -9.17
CA LEU A 56 7.81 -7.63 -9.28
C LEU A 56 6.35 -8.09 -9.11
N PRO A 57 5.61 -8.26 -10.20
CA PRO A 57 4.19 -8.62 -10.13
C PRO A 57 3.98 -10.10 -9.84
N GLY A 58 2.81 -10.46 -9.33
CA GLY A 58 2.38 -11.84 -9.12
C GLY A 58 3.16 -12.55 -8.02
N ALA A 59 3.54 -11.84 -6.97
CA ALA A 59 4.26 -12.40 -5.85
C ALA A 59 3.48 -13.59 -5.22
N ALA A 60 4.17 -14.63 -4.82
CA ALA A 60 3.59 -15.87 -4.29
C ALA A 60 2.54 -16.53 -5.22
N GLY A 61 2.61 -16.28 -6.53
CA GLY A 61 1.67 -16.84 -7.51
C GLY A 61 0.28 -16.20 -7.52
N VAL A 62 0.08 -15.11 -6.78
CA VAL A 62 -1.20 -14.37 -6.73
C VAL A 62 -1.14 -13.20 -7.72
N PRO A 63 -1.99 -13.15 -8.77
CA PRO A 63 -1.91 -12.12 -9.82
C PRO A 63 -2.05 -10.68 -9.31
N THR A 64 -2.84 -10.47 -8.25
CA THR A 64 -3.09 -9.16 -7.66
C THR A 64 -2.05 -8.75 -6.62
N SER A 65 -1.14 -9.67 -6.22
CA SER A 65 -0.02 -9.35 -5.34
C SER A 65 1.18 -8.80 -6.12
N PHE A 66 2.04 -8.05 -5.43
CA PHE A 66 3.29 -7.56 -6.01
C PHE A 66 4.29 -7.14 -4.93
N ILE A 67 5.55 -7.02 -5.33
CA ILE A 67 6.59 -6.34 -4.55
C ILE A 67 7.08 -5.18 -5.40
N ALA A 68 7.17 -3.99 -4.80
CA ALA A 68 7.84 -2.85 -5.40
C ALA A 68 9.08 -2.52 -4.58
N GLU A 69 10.24 -2.53 -5.21
CA GLU A 69 11.53 -2.39 -4.54
C GLU A 69 12.27 -1.15 -5.04
N TRP A 70 12.86 -0.40 -4.10
CA TRP A 70 13.72 0.74 -4.38
C TRP A 70 14.94 0.73 -3.46
N GLY A 71 16.07 1.25 -3.96
CA GLY A 71 17.32 1.29 -3.24
C GLY A 71 18.14 0.01 -3.39
N ALA A 72 19.16 -0.14 -2.57
CA ALA A 72 20.03 -1.31 -2.55
C ALA A 72 20.75 -1.44 -1.21
N GLY A 73 21.09 -2.67 -0.84
CA GLY A 73 21.82 -2.98 0.39
C GLY A 73 20.94 -3.01 1.62
N THR A 74 21.57 -2.96 2.78
CA THR A 74 20.90 -3.06 4.09
C THR A 74 20.83 -1.71 4.79
N PRO A 75 19.81 -1.49 5.66
CA PRO A 75 18.74 -2.43 6.00
C PRO A 75 17.70 -2.60 4.88
N VAL A 76 17.03 -3.76 4.86
CA VAL A 76 15.88 -4.03 4.01
C VAL A 76 14.61 -3.83 4.84
N ILE A 77 13.82 -2.82 4.48
CA ILE A 77 12.60 -2.46 5.21
C ILE A 77 11.37 -2.78 4.35
N GLY A 78 10.52 -3.66 4.86
CA GLY A 78 9.24 -4.02 4.27
C GLY A 78 8.11 -3.12 4.77
N LEU A 79 7.26 -2.65 3.87
CA LEU A 79 6.04 -1.89 4.14
C LEU A 79 4.86 -2.68 3.59
N LEU A 80 3.94 -3.13 4.45
CA LEU A 80 2.85 -4.02 4.07
C LEU A 80 1.59 -3.21 3.77
N ALA A 81 1.06 -3.33 2.56
CA ALA A 81 -0.12 -2.61 2.10
C ALA A 81 -1.26 -3.58 1.72
N GLU A 82 -2.45 -3.29 2.19
CA GLU A 82 -3.68 -3.99 1.88
C GLU A 82 -4.59 -3.09 1.04
N TYR A 83 -5.48 -3.67 0.23
CA TYR A 83 -6.36 -2.91 -0.67
C TYR A 83 -7.63 -3.69 -1.08
N ASP A 84 -7.94 -4.80 -0.44
CA ASP A 84 -9.18 -5.54 -0.66
C ASP A 84 -10.36 -4.94 0.11
N ALA A 85 -11.57 -5.12 -0.42
CA ALA A 85 -12.83 -4.67 0.14
C ALA A 85 -13.65 -5.84 0.64
N LEU A 86 -14.58 -5.56 1.55
CA LEU A 86 -15.53 -6.52 2.11
C LEU A 86 -16.80 -6.63 1.24
N ALA A 87 -17.23 -7.87 1.01
CA ALA A 87 -18.45 -8.14 0.25
C ALA A 87 -19.69 -7.60 0.98
N GLY A 88 -20.60 -6.98 0.24
CA GLY A 88 -21.89 -6.53 0.77
C GLY A 88 -21.86 -5.25 1.62
N LEU A 89 -20.68 -4.63 1.80
CA LEU A 89 -20.51 -3.47 2.68
C LEU A 89 -20.34 -2.14 1.92
N SER A 90 -21.00 -2.02 0.77
CA SER A 90 -21.07 -0.76 0.04
C SER A 90 -21.66 0.35 0.91
N GLN A 91 -21.06 1.51 0.92
CA GLN A 91 -21.44 2.62 1.78
C GLN A 91 -21.16 3.97 1.11
N GLU A 92 -22.07 4.93 1.28
CA GLU A 92 -21.82 6.34 0.97
C GLU A 92 -20.82 6.95 1.97
N ARG A 93 -20.19 8.07 1.59
CA ARG A 93 -19.36 8.88 2.51
C ARG A 93 -20.24 9.59 3.54
N SER A 94 -20.82 8.83 4.47
CA SER A 94 -21.80 9.27 5.43
C SER A 94 -21.70 8.45 6.71
N ASN A 95 -22.12 9.03 7.84
CA ASN A 95 -22.26 8.36 9.12
C ASN A 95 -23.60 7.62 9.27
N ILE A 96 -24.41 7.58 8.21
CA ILE A 96 -25.68 6.86 8.16
C ILE A 96 -25.48 5.61 7.29
N CYS A 97 -25.97 4.46 7.74
CA CYS A 97 -25.94 3.23 6.95
C CYS A 97 -26.76 3.41 5.66
N ARG A 98 -26.07 3.68 4.57
CA ARG A 98 -26.65 3.91 3.24
C ARG A 98 -25.72 3.37 2.16
N PRO A 99 -26.02 2.20 1.61
CA PRO A 99 -25.20 1.64 0.56
C PRO A 99 -25.31 2.46 -0.74
N LEU A 100 -24.18 2.71 -1.42
CA LEU A 100 -24.17 3.26 -2.78
C LEU A 100 -24.91 2.34 -3.74
N ARG A 101 -24.73 1.03 -3.57
CA ARG A 101 -25.38 -0.01 -4.32
C ARG A 101 -25.60 -1.22 -3.41
N SER A 102 -26.87 -1.62 -3.27
CA SER A 102 -27.24 -2.75 -2.42
C SER A 102 -26.49 -4.03 -2.78
N GLY A 103 -25.90 -4.69 -1.79
CA GLY A 103 -25.14 -5.93 -1.94
C GLY A 103 -23.76 -5.79 -2.58
N ALA A 104 -23.37 -4.59 -3.01
CA ALA A 104 -22.03 -4.35 -3.56
C ALA A 104 -20.96 -4.32 -2.44
N PRO A 105 -19.69 -4.58 -2.77
CA PRO A 105 -18.60 -4.48 -1.82
C PRO A 105 -18.29 -3.02 -1.43
N GLY A 106 -17.55 -2.87 -0.32
CA GLY A 106 -17.09 -1.56 0.16
C GLY A 106 -15.97 -1.70 1.19
N HIS A 107 -15.23 -0.62 1.37
CA HIS A 107 -14.05 -0.58 2.25
C HIS A 107 -14.44 -0.29 3.71
N ALA A 108 -15.16 -1.21 4.35
CA ALA A 108 -15.56 -1.08 5.75
C ALA A 108 -14.39 -1.31 6.73
N CYS A 109 -13.37 -2.05 6.33
CA CYS A 109 -12.14 -2.27 7.10
C CYS A 109 -11.08 -1.17 6.89
N GLY A 110 -11.27 -0.31 5.88
CA GLY A 110 -10.38 0.82 5.63
C GLY A 110 -9.12 0.51 4.83
N HIS A 111 -9.02 -0.63 4.16
CA HIS A 111 -7.83 -1.01 3.36
C HIS A 111 -7.50 -0.02 2.24
N CYS A 112 -8.47 0.73 1.72
CA CYS A 112 -8.20 1.85 0.81
C CYS A 112 -7.30 2.91 1.46
N THR A 113 -7.55 3.24 2.73
CA THR A 113 -6.74 4.19 3.50
C THR A 113 -5.38 3.59 3.87
N LEU A 114 -5.35 2.30 4.24
CA LEU A 114 -4.13 1.58 4.54
C LEU A 114 -3.18 1.57 3.33
N GLY A 115 -3.66 1.15 2.17
CA GLY A 115 -2.87 1.13 0.93
C GLY A 115 -2.32 2.50 0.55
N ALA A 116 -3.15 3.55 0.65
CA ALA A 116 -2.74 4.92 0.36
C ALA A 116 -1.70 5.46 1.37
N ALA A 117 -1.86 5.15 2.66
CA ALA A 117 -0.93 5.58 3.69
C ALA A 117 0.44 4.90 3.55
N VAL A 118 0.46 3.60 3.25
CA VAL A 118 1.71 2.85 3.00
C VAL A 118 2.39 3.36 1.73
N LEU A 119 1.62 3.75 0.69
CA LEU A 119 2.17 4.43 -0.49
C LEU A 119 2.87 5.74 -0.07
N GLY A 120 2.23 6.56 0.74
CA GLY A 120 2.80 7.81 1.27
C GLY A 120 4.07 7.56 2.06
N ALA A 121 4.09 6.55 2.92
CA ALA A 121 5.28 6.16 3.67
C ALA A 121 6.44 5.74 2.75
N ALA A 122 6.18 4.93 1.74
CA ALA A 122 7.20 4.47 0.80
C ALA A 122 7.80 5.64 -0.01
N LEU A 123 6.95 6.52 -0.55
CA LEU A 123 7.39 7.64 -1.40
C LEU A 123 8.11 8.73 -0.61
N SER A 124 7.59 9.09 0.58
CA SER A 124 8.23 10.10 1.43
C SER A 124 9.57 9.61 1.98
N LEU A 125 9.64 8.36 2.44
CA LEU A 125 10.87 7.77 2.94
C LEU A 125 11.93 7.66 1.84
N LYS A 126 11.55 7.20 0.63
CA LYS A 126 12.43 7.20 -0.54
C LYS A 126 13.01 8.58 -0.78
N THR A 127 12.17 9.62 -0.84
CA THR A 127 12.59 10.99 -1.11
C THR A 127 13.60 11.48 -0.07
N VAL A 128 13.34 11.23 1.21
CA VAL A 128 14.26 11.63 2.29
C VAL A 128 15.56 10.83 2.24
N MET A 129 15.51 9.53 1.94
CA MET A 129 16.72 8.72 1.78
C MET A 129 17.60 9.22 0.64
N GLU A 130 17.01 9.59 -0.50
CA GLU A 130 17.75 10.18 -1.64
C GLU A 130 18.42 11.50 -1.23
N GLN A 131 17.70 12.38 -0.55
CA GLN A 131 18.19 13.71 -0.15
C GLN A 131 19.28 13.64 0.91
N GLU A 132 19.22 12.68 1.81
CA GLU A 132 20.22 12.48 2.88
C GLU A 132 21.35 11.52 2.50
N GLY A 133 21.30 10.91 1.31
CA GLY A 133 22.28 9.91 0.88
C GLY A 133 22.26 8.66 1.75
N LEU A 134 21.10 8.27 2.28
CA LEU A 134 20.95 7.07 3.11
C LEU A 134 20.89 5.84 2.21
N SER A 135 21.64 4.81 2.57
CA SER A 135 21.59 3.50 1.93
C SER A 135 20.54 2.59 2.59
N GLY A 136 20.07 1.61 1.84
CA GLY A 136 19.09 0.63 2.27
C GLY A 136 18.14 0.28 1.15
N THR A 137 17.31 -0.74 1.38
CA THR A 137 16.28 -1.19 0.45
C THR A 137 14.92 -0.97 1.05
N LEU A 138 14.03 -0.31 0.31
CA LEU A 138 12.61 -0.21 0.63
C LEU A 138 11.83 -1.19 -0.22
N ARG A 139 10.99 -2.00 0.42
CA ARG A 139 10.04 -2.89 -0.26
C ARG A 139 8.63 -2.56 0.14
N PHE A 140 7.82 -2.19 -0.84
CA PHE A 140 6.39 -2.11 -0.70
C PHE A 140 5.80 -3.46 -1.10
N TYR A 141 5.15 -4.14 -0.17
CA TYR A 141 4.45 -5.40 -0.40
C TYR A 141 2.98 -5.11 -0.63
N GLY A 142 2.50 -5.31 -1.86
CA GLY A 142 1.08 -5.30 -2.16
C GLY A 142 0.47 -6.63 -1.76
N CYS A 143 -0.26 -6.64 -0.64
CA CYS A 143 -0.82 -7.81 0.02
C CYS A 143 -2.34 -7.86 -0.24
N PRO A 144 -2.82 -8.59 -1.27
CA PRO A 144 -4.25 -8.77 -1.53
C PRO A 144 -4.87 -9.76 -0.55
N ALA A 145 -6.20 -9.84 -0.55
CA ALA A 145 -6.97 -10.89 0.11
C ALA A 145 -6.69 -11.01 1.61
N GLU A 146 -6.57 -9.87 2.31
CA GLU A 146 -6.38 -9.86 3.76
C GLU A 146 -7.62 -10.41 4.47
N GLU A 147 -8.81 -10.01 4.03
CA GLU A 147 -10.10 -10.38 4.61
C GLU A 147 -10.41 -11.91 4.49
N THR A 148 -9.65 -12.61 3.66
CA THR A 148 -9.69 -14.07 3.54
C THR A 148 -8.42 -14.76 4.07
N LEU A 149 -7.51 -14.00 4.68
CA LEU A 149 -6.25 -14.48 5.26
C LEU A 149 -5.32 -15.18 4.26
N GLU A 150 -5.29 -14.75 3.00
CA GLU A 150 -4.55 -15.47 1.94
C GLU A 150 -3.24 -14.77 1.55
N GLY A 151 -3.26 -13.50 1.18
CA GLY A 151 -2.14 -12.83 0.54
C GLY A 151 -0.83 -12.92 1.32
N LYS A 152 -0.81 -12.42 2.55
CA LYS A 152 0.39 -12.44 3.41
C LYS A 152 0.81 -13.87 3.80
N VAL A 153 -0.14 -14.78 3.98
CA VAL A 153 0.14 -16.20 4.29
C VAL A 153 0.88 -16.86 3.13
N LEU A 154 0.43 -16.63 1.90
CA LEU A 154 1.09 -17.17 0.70
C LEU A 154 2.48 -16.54 0.51
N MET A 155 2.63 -15.24 0.72
CA MET A 155 3.93 -14.56 0.67
C MET A 155 4.89 -15.09 1.73
N SER A 156 4.42 -15.35 2.95
CA SER A 156 5.22 -15.92 4.03
C SER A 156 5.63 -17.37 3.72
N ARG A 157 4.72 -18.17 3.18
CA ARG A 157 5.03 -19.54 2.72
C ARG A 157 6.17 -19.55 1.68
N ASP A 158 6.16 -18.56 0.80
CA ASP A 158 7.15 -18.45 -0.28
C ASP A 158 8.40 -17.64 0.17
N HIS A 159 8.57 -17.41 1.47
CA HIS A 159 9.75 -16.78 2.09
C HIS A 159 10.04 -15.35 1.60
N LEU A 160 9.02 -14.60 1.18
CA LEU A 160 9.21 -13.27 0.59
C LEU A 160 9.56 -12.19 1.61
N PHE A 161 9.45 -12.48 2.91
CA PHE A 161 9.78 -11.56 4.00
C PHE A 161 11.09 -11.90 4.71
N ASP A 162 11.68 -13.07 4.45
CA ASP A 162 12.77 -13.65 5.27
C ASP A 162 14.06 -12.82 5.26
N ASP A 163 14.30 -12.06 4.21
CA ASP A 163 15.46 -11.18 4.09
C ASP A 163 15.20 -9.72 4.50
N CYS A 164 14.02 -9.42 5.05
CA CYS A 164 13.74 -8.12 5.64
C CYS A 164 14.36 -8.01 7.03
N ASP A 165 15.08 -6.90 7.29
CA ASP A 165 15.55 -6.55 8.63
C ASP A 165 14.36 -6.12 9.52
N ALA A 166 13.35 -5.52 8.92
CA ALA A 166 12.08 -5.19 9.58
C ALA A 166 10.94 -5.13 8.56
N ALA A 167 9.74 -5.52 8.99
CA ALA A 167 8.51 -5.33 8.24
C ALA A 167 7.50 -4.55 9.10
N LEU A 168 6.88 -3.52 8.49
CA LEU A 168 5.97 -2.61 9.16
C LEU A 168 4.57 -2.76 8.57
N SER A 169 3.60 -2.87 9.46
CA SER A 169 2.18 -2.83 9.13
C SER A 169 1.47 -1.90 10.11
N TRP A 170 0.38 -1.30 9.69
CA TRP A 170 -0.55 -0.56 10.54
C TRP A 170 -1.97 -0.81 10.04
N HIS A 171 -2.97 -0.47 10.85
CA HIS A 171 -4.37 -0.59 10.45
C HIS A 171 -5.14 0.64 10.94
N PRO A 172 -6.04 1.24 10.12
CA PRO A 172 -6.85 2.39 10.52
C PRO A 172 -7.85 2.09 11.64
#